data_a3985222c95dc069951cbd8968d1f885
#
_entry.id   a3985222c95dc069951cbd8968d1f885
#
_cell.length_a   1.000
_cell.length_b   1.000
_cell.length_c   1.000
_cell.angle_alpha   90.00
_cell.angle_beta   90.00
_cell.angle_gamma   90.00
#
_symmetry.space_group_name_H-M   'P 1'
#
loop_
_entity.id
_entity.type
_entity.pdbx_description
1 polymer ?
#
loop_
_entity_poly.entity_id
_entity_poly.type
_entity_poly.pdbx_seq_one_letter_code
_entity_poly.pdbx_strand_id
1 'polypeptide(L)'
;MLESQGIDVIYTRTEDVYQTPFEKAQIANRAGADYFISFHRNSSPEPNQYNGVETLVYDKSGIKLTMAENINGALEALGFKNLGVKARPGLVVLRRTRMPALLIETGFLNTDQDNKLYDEKNEEIARAIANAILGALDMETIESGESPAPPSPEPEEDDQALYYRVQAGSFRERQNADKLLYELLDQGYPAFILYDSGYYKVQVGAFKVLANAILMERRLRRAGYSTFITT
;
A
#
# COMPACT_ATOMS: atom_id res chain seq x y z
N MET A 1 -9.36 -10.95 -13.51
CA MET A 1 -9.65 -9.74 -14.28
C MET A 1 -8.41 -8.88 -14.48
N LEU A 2 -7.78 -8.35 -13.43
CA LEU A 2 -6.57 -7.52 -13.58
C LEU A 2 -5.42 -8.32 -14.22
N GLU A 3 -5.16 -9.54 -13.76
CA GLU A 3 -4.12 -10.42 -14.31
C GLU A 3 -4.30 -10.70 -15.81
N SER A 4 -5.54 -10.83 -16.30
CA SER A 4 -5.80 -11.01 -17.73
C SER A 4 -5.52 -9.75 -18.57
N GLN A 5 -5.25 -8.62 -17.92
CA GLN A 5 -4.82 -7.36 -18.52
C GLN A 5 -3.33 -7.08 -18.30
N GLY A 6 -2.56 -8.08 -17.87
CA GLY A 6 -1.12 -7.97 -17.69
C GLY A 6 -0.68 -7.30 -16.38
N ILE A 7 -1.58 -7.18 -15.39
CA ILE A 7 -1.24 -6.64 -14.07
C ILE A 7 -0.90 -7.80 -13.13
N ASP A 8 0.28 -7.75 -12.52
CA ASP A 8 0.67 -8.67 -11.48
C ASP A 8 -0.12 -8.40 -10.19
N VAL A 9 -0.82 -9.42 -9.69
CA VAL A 9 -1.64 -9.32 -8.49
C VAL A 9 -1.02 -10.13 -7.36
N ILE A 10 -0.65 -9.46 -6.28
CA ILE A 10 -0.09 -10.07 -5.08
C ILE A 10 -1.13 -10.00 -3.97
N TYR A 11 -1.53 -11.15 -3.45
CA TYR A 11 -2.48 -11.22 -2.34
C TYR A 11 -1.73 -11.17 -1.00
N THR A 12 -2.21 -10.34 -0.07
CA THR A 12 -1.65 -10.33 1.29
C THR A 12 -1.99 -11.59 2.05
N ARG A 13 -3.11 -12.26 1.71
CA ARG A 13 -3.50 -13.58 2.20
C ARG A 13 -4.40 -14.29 1.18
N THR A 14 -4.34 -15.60 1.14
CA THR A 14 -5.20 -16.48 0.32
C THR A 14 -6.00 -17.48 1.17
N GLU A 15 -5.78 -17.45 2.49
CA GLU A 15 -6.44 -18.32 3.46
C GLU A 15 -7.04 -17.47 4.59
N ASP A 16 -7.94 -18.06 5.39
CA ASP A 16 -8.55 -17.37 6.54
C ASP A 16 -7.59 -17.35 7.75
N VAL A 17 -6.51 -16.59 7.59
CA VAL A 17 -5.52 -16.34 8.64
C VAL A 17 -5.58 -14.88 9.06
N TYR A 18 -5.48 -14.64 10.35
CA TYR A 18 -5.40 -13.28 10.86
C TYR A 18 -4.05 -12.65 10.51
N GLN A 19 -4.10 -11.44 9.97
CA GLN A 19 -2.95 -10.59 9.75
C GLN A 19 -3.27 -9.18 10.23
N THR A 20 -2.35 -8.59 10.95
CA THR A 20 -2.47 -7.19 11.37
C THR A 20 -2.45 -6.26 10.15
N PRO A 21 -3.06 -5.07 10.23
CA PRO A 21 -2.95 -4.06 9.16
C PRO A 21 -1.50 -3.70 8.81
N PHE A 22 -0.60 -3.76 9.80
CA PHE A 22 0.82 -3.53 9.59
C PHE A 22 1.47 -4.63 8.74
N GLU A 23 1.22 -5.90 9.05
CA GLU A 23 1.74 -7.04 8.28
C GLU A 23 1.30 -6.98 6.82
N LYS A 24 0.04 -6.63 6.56
CA LYS A 24 -0.48 -6.45 5.19
C LYS A 24 0.28 -5.35 4.45
N ALA A 25 0.50 -4.19 5.08
CA ALA A 25 1.30 -3.12 4.50
C ALA A 25 2.75 -3.56 4.22
N GLN A 26 3.36 -4.36 5.12
CA GLN A 26 4.72 -4.85 4.93
C GLN A 26 4.84 -5.89 3.80
N ILE A 27 3.81 -6.70 3.57
CA ILE A 27 3.78 -7.63 2.42
C ILE A 27 3.86 -6.82 1.12
N ALA A 28 3.02 -5.81 0.95
CA ALA A 28 3.03 -4.95 -0.22
C ALA A 28 4.36 -4.20 -0.39
N ASN A 29 4.92 -3.66 0.71
CA ASN A 29 6.19 -2.94 0.69
C ASN A 29 7.38 -3.83 0.29
N ARG A 30 7.41 -5.10 0.75
CA ARG A 30 8.47 -6.06 0.39
C ARG A 30 8.34 -6.56 -1.04
N ALA A 31 7.11 -6.67 -1.52
CA ALA A 31 6.85 -7.05 -2.89
C ALA A 31 7.19 -5.95 -3.91
N GLY A 32 7.43 -4.71 -3.43
CA GLY A 32 7.65 -3.56 -4.31
C GLY A 32 6.43 -3.21 -5.15
N ALA A 33 5.21 -3.49 -4.64
CA ALA A 33 3.98 -3.23 -5.38
C ALA A 33 3.83 -1.74 -5.72
N ASP A 34 3.30 -1.44 -6.89
CA ASP A 34 3.05 -0.07 -7.35
C ASP A 34 1.82 0.55 -6.67
N TYR A 35 0.83 -0.28 -6.33
CA TYR A 35 -0.41 0.13 -5.66
C TYR A 35 -0.78 -0.87 -4.57
N PHE A 36 -1.48 -0.37 -3.55
CA PHE A 36 -2.08 -1.20 -2.50
C PHE A 36 -3.58 -0.94 -2.43
N ILE A 37 -4.39 -2.00 -2.61
CA ILE A 37 -5.85 -1.90 -2.57
C ILE A 37 -6.39 -2.85 -1.52
N SER A 38 -7.12 -2.30 -0.55
CA SER A 38 -7.77 -3.04 0.53
C SER A 38 -9.28 -3.05 0.33
N PHE A 39 -9.88 -4.23 0.37
CA PHE A 39 -11.33 -4.39 0.20
C PHE A 39 -11.99 -4.61 1.54
N HIS A 40 -13.01 -3.82 1.81
CA HIS A 40 -13.77 -3.83 3.04
C HIS A 40 -15.28 -3.65 2.78
N ARG A 41 -16.05 -3.90 3.80
CA ARG A 41 -17.43 -3.45 3.93
C ARG A 41 -17.58 -2.73 5.26
N ASN A 42 -18.20 -1.56 5.22
CA ASN A 42 -18.42 -0.69 6.35
C ASN A 42 -19.50 -1.25 7.32
N SER A 43 -19.64 -0.65 8.47
CA SER A 43 -20.77 -0.89 9.38
C SER A 43 -21.21 0.39 10.06
N SER A 44 -22.50 0.50 10.36
CA SER A 44 -23.08 1.58 11.13
C SER A 44 -23.41 1.11 12.56
N PRO A 45 -23.49 2.03 13.55
CA PRO A 45 -23.87 1.69 14.93
C PRO A 45 -25.21 0.96 15.01
N GLU A 46 -26.19 1.39 14.19
CA GLU A 46 -27.52 0.78 14.13
C GLU A 46 -27.79 0.21 12.75
N PRO A 47 -28.55 -0.89 12.65
CA PRO A 47 -28.96 -1.47 11.37
C PRO A 47 -29.70 -0.43 10.50
N ASN A 48 -29.39 -0.44 9.20
CA ASN A 48 -30.01 0.43 8.19
C ASN A 48 -29.84 1.95 8.44
N GLN A 49 -28.90 2.35 9.30
CA GLN A 49 -28.66 3.76 9.61
C GLN A 49 -27.94 4.48 8.45
N TYR A 50 -26.95 3.85 7.87
CA TYR A 50 -26.17 4.38 6.75
C TYR A 50 -26.10 3.34 5.63
N ASN A 51 -25.95 3.83 4.40
CA ASN A 51 -25.75 3.00 3.21
C ASN A 51 -24.81 3.70 2.22
N GLY A 52 -24.24 2.93 1.32
CA GLY A 52 -23.44 3.42 0.20
C GLY A 52 -21.96 3.04 0.27
N VAL A 53 -21.23 3.48 -0.72
CA VAL A 53 -19.81 3.18 -0.94
C VAL A 53 -18.94 4.40 -0.67
N GLU A 54 -17.75 4.17 -0.13
CA GLU A 54 -16.74 5.20 0.02
C GLU A 54 -15.35 4.59 -0.19
N THR A 55 -14.41 5.41 -0.65
CA THR A 55 -13.01 5.00 -0.72
C THR A 55 -12.16 5.89 0.17
N LEU A 56 -11.36 5.25 1.01
CA LEU A 56 -10.50 5.90 1.97
C LEU A 56 -9.07 5.96 1.43
N VAL A 57 -8.45 7.12 1.56
CA VAL A 57 -7.08 7.40 1.11
C VAL A 57 -6.29 8.08 2.23
N TYR A 58 -4.95 8.05 2.18
CA TYR A 58 -4.13 8.78 3.14
C TYR A 58 -4.37 10.30 3.04
N ASP A 59 -4.30 10.83 1.84
CA ASP A 59 -4.63 12.21 1.47
C ASP A 59 -5.31 12.24 0.10
N LYS A 60 -5.99 13.33 -0.22
CA LYS A 60 -6.71 13.49 -1.50
C LYS A 60 -5.80 14.09 -2.57
N SER A 61 -4.84 13.32 -3.06
CA SER A 61 -3.91 13.79 -4.08
C SER A 61 -3.43 12.67 -5.01
N GLY A 62 -3.01 13.04 -6.22
CA GLY A 62 -2.41 12.15 -7.22
C GLY A 62 -3.33 11.02 -7.67
N ILE A 63 -2.74 10.01 -8.30
CA ILE A 63 -3.44 8.88 -8.92
C ILE A 63 -4.41 8.14 -7.99
N LYS A 64 -4.09 8.02 -6.69
CA LYS A 64 -4.98 7.38 -5.72
C LYS A 64 -6.32 8.10 -5.57
N LEU A 65 -6.36 9.44 -5.73
CA LEU A 65 -7.62 10.19 -5.70
C LEU A 65 -8.44 9.88 -6.96
N THR A 66 -7.84 9.98 -8.14
CA THR A 66 -8.50 9.66 -9.42
C THR A 66 -9.04 8.24 -9.42
N MET A 67 -8.22 7.26 -9.01
CA MET A 67 -8.63 5.87 -8.91
C MET A 67 -9.80 5.67 -7.93
N ALA A 68 -9.77 6.33 -6.77
CA ALA A 68 -10.82 6.26 -5.76
C ALA A 68 -12.14 6.88 -6.26
N GLU A 69 -12.08 8.00 -6.97
CA GLU A 69 -13.24 8.66 -7.58
C GLU A 69 -13.86 7.80 -8.68
N ASN A 70 -13.02 7.21 -9.54
CA ASN A 70 -13.46 6.30 -10.60
C ASN A 70 -14.14 5.05 -10.01
N ILE A 71 -13.59 4.45 -8.96
CA ILE A 71 -14.18 3.30 -8.27
C ILE A 71 -15.54 3.67 -7.68
N ASN A 72 -15.62 4.77 -6.93
CA ASN A 72 -16.88 5.20 -6.34
C ASN A 72 -17.95 5.50 -7.39
N GLY A 73 -17.59 6.15 -8.50
CA GLY A 73 -18.50 6.43 -9.62
C GLY A 73 -18.99 5.14 -10.32
N ALA A 74 -18.10 4.17 -10.50
CA ALA A 74 -18.48 2.88 -11.09
C ALA A 74 -19.43 2.09 -10.19
N LEU A 75 -19.24 2.13 -8.87
CA LEU A 75 -20.14 1.50 -7.91
C LEU A 75 -21.49 2.24 -7.77
N GLU A 76 -21.47 3.57 -7.90
CA GLU A 76 -22.68 4.40 -7.97
C GLU A 76 -23.55 4.01 -9.18
N ALA A 77 -22.95 3.78 -10.33
CA ALA A 77 -23.65 3.32 -11.54
C ALA A 77 -24.33 1.96 -11.36
N LEU A 78 -23.88 1.14 -10.41
CA LEU A 78 -24.53 -0.12 -10.03
C LEU A 78 -25.69 0.06 -9.03
N GLY A 79 -25.91 1.27 -8.52
CA GLY A 79 -27.02 1.61 -7.63
C GLY A 79 -26.64 1.88 -6.19
N PHE A 80 -25.35 1.86 -5.83
CA PHE A 80 -24.91 2.27 -4.51
C PHE A 80 -24.95 3.80 -4.37
N LYS A 81 -25.22 4.28 -3.16
CA LYS A 81 -25.04 5.69 -2.85
C LYS A 81 -23.56 6.01 -2.75
N ASN A 82 -23.11 7.02 -3.47
CA ASN A 82 -21.72 7.48 -3.42
C ASN A 82 -21.51 8.44 -2.23
N LEU A 83 -20.71 8.01 -1.26
CA LEU A 83 -20.35 8.80 -0.07
C LEU A 83 -19.04 9.59 -0.25
N GLY A 84 -18.42 9.48 -1.44
CA GLY A 84 -17.22 10.19 -1.83
C GLY A 84 -15.93 9.58 -1.29
N VAL A 85 -14.82 10.25 -1.62
CA VAL A 85 -13.48 9.88 -1.16
C VAL A 85 -13.18 10.62 0.13
N LYS A 86 -12.66 9.90 1.15
CA LYS A 86 -12.33 10.47 2.45
C LYS A 86 -10.87 10.27 2.83
N ALA A 87 -10.21 11.32 3.32
CA ALA A 87 -8.87 11.20 3.87
C ALA A 87 -8.93 10.54 5.27
N ARG A 88 -8.10 9.50 5.47
CA ARG A 88 -7.96 8.76 6.73
C ARG A 88 -6.48 8.46 7.02
N PRO A 89 -5.67 9.48 7.33
CA PRO A 89 -4.23 9.31 7.56
C PRO A 89 -3.91 8.45 8.80
N GLY A 90 -4.88 8.21 9.68
CA GLY A 90 -4.74 7.33 10.83
C GLY A 90 -4.76 5.84 10.52
N LEU A 91 -5.31 5.42 9.36
CA LEU A 91 -5.37 4.01 8.99
C LEU A 91 -4.00 3.45 8.66
N VAL A 92 -3.63 2.35 9.34
CA VAL A 92 -2.30 1.76 9.24
C VAL A 92 -1.97 1.35 7.81
N VAL A 93 -2.87 0.69 7.10
CA VAL A 93 -2.65 0.24 5.72
C VAL A 93 -2.46 1.40 4.73
N LEU A 94 -3.04 2.56 4.99
CA LEU A 94 -2.87 3.76 4.16
C LEU A 94 -1.59 4.54 4.52
N ARG A 95 -1.19 4.49 5.80
CA ARG A 95 -0.04 5.25 6.32
C ARG A 95 1.28 4.51 6.18
N ARG A 96 1.26 3.17 6.24
CA ARG A 96 2.47 2.33 6.31
C ARG A 96 2.84 1.67 4.99
N THR A 97 2.02 1.80 3.97
CA THR A 97 2.36 1.47 2.58
C THR A 97 3.22 2.58 1.98
N ARG A 98 4.18 2.20 1.13
CA ARG A 98 5.11 3.14 0.46
C ARG A 98 4.59 3.63 -0.89
N MET A 99 3.61 2.93 -1.42
CA MET A 99 2.96 3.20 -2.69
C MET A 99 1.60 3.87 -2.47
N PRO A 100 0.96 4.43 -3.50
CA PRO A 100 -0.43 4.86 -3.45
C PRO A 100 -1.34 3.74 -2.92
N ALA A 101 -2.13 4.05 -1.89
CA ALA A 101 -2.95 3.07 -1.19
C ALA A 101 -4.39 3.54 -1.07
N LEU A 102 -5.32 2.61 -1.30
CA LEU A 102 -6.76 2.81 -1.19
C LEU A 102 -7.37 1.73 -0.29
N LEU A 103 -8.42 2.11 0.45
CA LEU A 103 -9.30 1.18 1.14
C LEU A 103 -10.72 1.45 0.66
N ILE A 104 -11.31 0.45 0.00
CA ILE A 104 -12.64 0.52 -0.60
C ILE A 104 -13.63 -0.07 0.38
N GLU A 105 -14.63 0.72 0.78
CA GLU A 105 -15.77 0.28 1.57
C GLU A 105 -16.96 0.05 0.63
N THR A 106 -17.18 -1.23 0.28
CA THR A 106 -18.23 -1.64 -0.68
C THR A 106 -19.55 -1.87 0.06
N GLY A 107 -20.22 -0.79 0.44
CA GLY A 107 -21.47 -0.82 1.17
C GLY A 107 -21.32 -1.14 2.66
N PHE A 108 -22.45 -1.11 3.38
CA PHE A 108 -22.54 -1.40 4.80
C PHE A 108 -23.04 -2.82 5.04
N LEU A 109 -22.34 -3.59 5.89
CA LEU A 109 -22.70 -4.98 6.26
C LEU A 109 -24.07 -5.11 6.91
N ASN A 110 -24.46 -4.10 7.66
CA ASN A 110 -25.71 -4.07 8.44
C ASN A 110 -26.80 -3.20 7.79
N THR A 111 -26.78 -3.09 6.47
CA THR A 111 -27.80 -2.36 5.70
C THR A 111 -28.38 -3.28 4.62
N ASP A 112 -29.70 -3.48 4.64
CA ASP A 112 -30.40 -4.40 3.75
C ASP A 112 -30.26 -4.01 2.29
N GLN A 113 -30.30 -2.71 2.00
CA GLN A 113 -30.14 -2.20 0.63
C GLN A 113 -28.77 -2.54 0.05
N ASP A 114 -27.69 -2.30 0.82
CA ASP A 114 -26.34 -2.57 0.34
C ASP A 114 -26.06 -4.07 0.27
N ASN A 115 -26.61 -4.86 1.21
CA ASN A 115 -26.51 -6.32 1.17
C ASN A 115 -27.18 -6.87 -0.08
N LYS A 116 -28.39 -6.41 -0.41
CA LYS A 116 -29.10 -6.82 -1.61
C LYS A 116 -28.29 -6.52 -2.87
N LEU A 117 -27.77 -5.31 -3.02
CA LEU A 117 -26.93 -4.93 -4.16
C LEU A 117 -25.66 -5.78 -4.23
N TYR A 118 -25.00 -6.00 -3.09
CA TYR A 118 -23.77 -6.78 -3.01
C TYR A 118 -23.99 -8.24 -3.42
N ASP A 119 -25.07 -8.86 -2.95
CA ASP A 119 -25.39 -10.26 -3.24
C ASP A 119 -25.86 -10.46 -4.69
N GLU A 120 -26.70 -9.54 -5.20
CA GLU A 120 -27.24 -9.64 -6.57
C GLU A 120 -26.21 -9.27 -7.65
N LYS A 121 -25.21 -8.41 -7.35
CA LYS A 121 -24.29 -7.84 -8.34
C LYS A 121 -22.81 -8.08 -8.02
N ASN A 122 -22.49 -9.13 -7.31
CA ASN A 122 -21.12 -9.41 -6.85
C ASN A 122 -20.08 -9.38 -7.99
N GLU A 123 -20.35 -10.07 -9.11
CA GLU A 123 -19.47 -10.09 -10.26
C GLU A 123 -19.36 -8.72 -10.96
N GLU A 124 -20.48 -8.00 -11.05
CA GLU A 124 -20.53 -6.66 -11.65
C GLU A 124 -19.74 -5.67 -10.81
N ILE A 125 -19.84 -5.76 -9.48
CA ILE A 125 -19.04 -4.96 -8.52
C ILE A 125 -17.54 -5.21 -8.74
N ALA A 126 -17.13 -6.48 -8.78
CA ALA A 126 -15.72 -6.85 -9.00
C ALA A 126 -15.22 -6.33 -10.36
N ARG A 127 -16.03 -6.43 -11.41
CA ARG A 127 -15.71 -5.93 -12.75
C ARG A 127 -15.65 -4.41 -12.80
N ALA A 128 -16.58 -3.73 -12.14
CA ALA A 128 -16.61 -2.27 -12.08
C ALA A 128 -15.37 -1.71 -11.38
N ILE A 129 -14.97 -2.30 -10.27
CA ILE A 129 -13.74 -1.92 -9.55
C ILE A 129 -12.50 -2.17 -10.40
N ALA A 130 -12.39 -3.36 -11.04
CA ALA A 130 -11.24 -3.67 -11.88
C ALA A 130 -11.11 -2.69 -13.07
N ASN A 131 -12.22 -2.38 -13.75
CA ASN A 131 -12.23 -1.43 -14.86
C ASN A 131 -11.89 0.00 -14.42
N ALA A 132 -12.35 0.41 -13.24
CA ALA A 132 -12.03 1.72 -12.68
C ALA A 132 -10.55 1.85 -12.32
N ILE A 133 -9.92 0.79 -11.82
CA ILE A 133 -8.47 0.72 -11.59
C ILE A 133 -7.73 0.84 -12.92
N LEU A 134 -8.07 0.01 -13.92
CA LEU A 134 -7.44 0.05 -15.24
C LEU A 134 -7.55 1.43 -15.89
N GLY A 135 -8.75 2.02 -15.88
CA GLY A 135 -8.96 3.35 -16.45
C GLY A 135 -8.17 4.45 -15.76
N ALA A 136 -7.90 4.34 -14.47
CA ALA A 136 -7.02 5.29 -13.77
C ALA A 136 -5.55 5.11 -14.16
N LEU A 137 -5.10 3.87 -14.35
CA LEU A 137 -3.74 3.57 -14.80
C LEU A 137 -3.50 4.04 -16.24
N ASP A 138 -4.46 3.85 -17.13
CA ASP A 138 -4.38 4.34 -18.52
C ASP A 138 -4.31 5.88 -18.58
N MET A 139 -5.01 6.58 -17.70
CA MET A 139 -4.94 8.05 -17.60
C MET A 139 -3.58 8.51 -17.08
N GLU A 140 -2.96 7.79 -16.13
CA GLU A 140 -1.62 8.12 -15.63
C GLU A 140 -0.59 8.04 -16.76
N THR A 141 -0.66 7.01 -17.60
CA THR A 141 0.27 6.86 -18.74
C THR A 141 0.11 7.98 -19.78
N ILE A 142 -1.10 8.50 -19.98
CA ILE A 142 -1.37 9.63 -20.88
C ILE A 142 -0.80 10.93 -20.30
N GLU A 143 -1.00 11.20 -19.01
CA GLU A 143 -0.52 12.40 -18.34
C GLU A 143 1.00 12.43 -18.20
N SER A 144 1.65 11.28 -17.99
CA SER A 144 3.10 11.16 -17.90
C SER A 144 3.82 11.30 -19.25
N GLY A 145 3.09 11.26 -20.36
CA GLY A 145 3.66 11.32 -21.70
C GLY A 145 4.52 10.11 -22.09
N GLU A 146 4.52 9.10 -21.27
CA GLU A 146 5.14 7.80 -21.56
C GLU A 146 4.16 6.93 -22.35
N SER A 147 4.47 6.75 -23.63
CA SER A 147 3.91 5.66 -24.44
C SER A 147 4.24 4.34 -23.69
N PRO A 148 3.33 3.34 -23.63
CA PRO A 148 3.66 2.07 -23.03
C PRO A 148 4.93 1.56 -23.69
N ALA A 149 6.03 1.61 -22.95
CA ALA A 149 7.25 0.97 -23.36
C ALA A 149 6.93 -0.52 -23.56
N PRO A 150 7.44 -1.16 -24.61
CA PRO A 150 7.38 -2.61 -24.71
C PRO A 150 7.93 -3.18 -23.40
N PRO A 151 7.42 -4.34 -22.91
CA PRO A 151 7.84 -4.89 -21.64
C PRO A 151 9.36 -4.82 -21.58
N SER A 152 9.86 -4.02 -20.67
CA SER A 152 11.29 -3.96 -20.40
C SER A 152 11.72 -5.38 -20.12
N PRO A 153 12.83 -5.86 -20.70
CA PRO A 153 13.44 -7.07 -20.21
C PRO A 153 13.56 -6.87 -18.68
N GLU A 154 13.30 -7.93 -17.93
CA GLU A 154 13.49 -7.99 -16.49
C GLU A 154 14.71 -7.16 -16.14
N PRO A 155 14.65 -6.28 -15.13
CA PRO A 155 15.82 -5.52 -14.76
C PRO A 155 16.92 -6.56 -14.57
N GLU A 156 17.88 -6.60 -15.49
CA GLU A 156 19.13 -7.28 -15.24
C GLU A 156 19.56 -6.72 -13.89
N GLU A 157 19.65 -7.60 -12.89
CA GLU A 157 20.23 -7.27 -11.61
C GLU A 157 21.52 -6.54 -11.95
N ASP A 158 21.52 -5.21 -11.81
CA ASP A 158 22.74 -4.43 -11.88
C ASP A 158 23.51 -4.76 -10.60
N ASP A 159 24.11 -5.93 -10.62
CA ASP A 159 24.89 -6.56 -9.54
C ASP A 159 26.11 -5.72 -9.16
N GLN A 160 26.26 -4.51 -9.74
CA GLN A 160 27.33 -3.56 -9.49
C GLN A 160 26.85 -2.18 -9.01
N ALA A 161 25.56 -1.93 -8.83
CA ALA A 161 25.12 -0.66 -8.25
C ALA A 161 25.47 -0.60 -6.77
N LEU A 162 26.48 0.19 -6.44
CA LEU A 162 26.87 0.43 -5.05
C LEU A 162 25.78 1.23 -4.33
N TYR A 163 25.09 0.58 -3.39
CA TYR A 163 24.09 1.24 -2.55
C TYR A 163 24.68 1.55 -1.16
N TYR A 164 24.52 2.79 -0.73
CA TYR A 164 24.80 3.23 0.63
C TYR A 164 23.61 2.92 1.53
N ARG A 165 23.74 1.99 2.45
CA ARG A 165 22.70 1.54 3.38
C ARG A 165 22.89 2.15 4.74
N VAL A 166 21.86 2.73 5.33
CA VAL A 166 21.92 3.25 6.70
C VAL A 166 21.44 2.17 7.65
N GLN A 167 22.35 1.63 8.45
CA GLN A 167 22.04 0.60 9.44
C GLN A 167 21.85 1.21 10.82
N ALA A 168 20.73 0.90 11.47
CA ALA A 168 20.37 1.41 12.80
C ALA A 168 20.61 0.38 13.92
N GLY A 169 20.82 -0.90 13.59
CA GLY A 169 21.10 -1.94 14.56
C GLY A 169 21.46 -3.27 13.92
N SER A 170 22.07 -4.17 14.71
CA SER A 170 22.39 -5.53 14.32
C SER A 170 22.23 -6.45 15.53
N PHE A 171 21.41 -7.48 15.42
CA PHE A 171 21.02 -8.32 16.54
C PHE A 171 21.15 -9.81 16.20
N ARG A 172 21.53 -10.62 17.17
CA ARG A 172 21.51 -12.08 17.02
C ARG A 172 20.12 -12.66 17.13
N GLU A 173 19.27 -12.03 17.93
CA GLU A 173 17.90 -12.44 18.16
C GLU A 173 16.94 -11.56 17.37
N ARG A 174 16.05 -12.21 16.61
CA ARG A 174 15.07 -11.53 15.78
C ARG A 174 14.17 -10.57 16.56
N GLN A 175 13.76 -10.98 17.77
CA GLN A 175 12.87 -10.17 18.62
C GLN A 175 13.45 -8.78 18.95
N ASN A 176 14.77 -8.69 19.13
CA ASN A 176 15.43 -7.42 19.39
C ASN A 176 15.50 -6.52 18.14
N ALA A 177 15.68 -7.14 16.98
CA ALA A 177 15.60 -6.42 15.71
C ALA A 177 14.16 -5.95 15.41
N ASP A 178 13.16 -6.78 15.71
CA ASP A 178 11.74 -6.43 15.53
C ASP A 178 11.35 -5.22 16.41
N LYS A 179 11.82 -5.16 17.66
CA LYS A 179 11.58 -4.00 18.53
C LYS A 179 12.09 -2.70 17.92
N LEU A 180 13.36 -2.67 17.49
CA LEU A 180 13.93 -1.50 16.86
C LEU A 180 13.24 -1.17 15.52
N LEU A 181 12.89 -2.19 14.74
CA LEU A 181 12.13 -2.02 13.51
C LEU A 181 10.81 -1.29 13.77
N TYR A 182 10.01 -1.78 14.72
CA TYR A 182 8.72 -1.18 15.04
C TYR A 182 8.85 0.23 15.60
N GLU A 183 9.84 0.49 16.44
CA GLU A 183 10.11 1.82 16.97
C GLU A 183 10.45 2.82 15.84
N LEU A 184 11.32 2.44 14.90
CA LEU A 184 11.67 3.25 13.75
C LEU A 184 10.47 3.49 12.81
N LEU A 185 9.68 2.45 12.56
CA LEU A 185 8.50 2.55 11.74
C LEU A 185 7.43 3.45 12.37
N ASP A 186 7.25 3.41 13.70
CA ASP A 186 6.32 4.29 14.42
C ASP A 186 6.73 5.76 14.33
N GLN A 187 8.02 6.03 14.24
CA GLN A 187 8.54 7.38 14.02
C GLN A 187 8.56 7.79 12.53
N GLY A 188 8.05 6.95 11.64
CA GLY A 188 7.94 7.24 10.20
C GLY A 188 9.20 6.99 9.39
N TYR A 189 10.19 6.29 9.94
CA TYR A 189 11.37 5.91 9.17
C TYR A 189 11.11 4.66 8.32
N PRO A 190 11.60 4.59 7.07
CA PRO A 190 11.44 3.43 6.18
C PRO A 190 12.41 2.31 6.56
N ALA A 191 12.19 1.70 7.73
CA ALA A 191 13.05 0.65 8.27
C ALA A 191 12.64 -0.75 7.79
N PHE A 192 13.62 -1.63 7.65
CA PHE A 192 13.41 -3.05 7.32
C PHE A 192 14.53 -3.90 7.94
N ILE A 193 14.30 -5.22 8.03
CA ILE A 193 15.29 -6.17 8.56
C ILE A 193 15.85 -7.00 7.40
N LEU A 194 17.18 -7.11 7.36
CA LEU A 194 17.90 -8.11 6.58
C LEU A 194 18.54 -9.12 7.52
N TYR A 195 18.51 -10.39 7.12
CA TYR A 195 19.29 -11.44 7.81
C TYR A 195 20.54 -11.73 7.00
N ASP A 196 21.68 -11.45 7.57
CA ASP A 196 22.95 -11.68 6.94
C ASP A 196 24.03 -12.04 7.99
N SER A 197 24.85 -13.03 7.64
CA SER A 197 26.01 -13.48 8.46
C SER A 197 25.65 -13.79 9.92
N GLY A 198 24.44 -14.38 10.17
CA GLY A 198 23.99 -14.76 11.51
C GLY A 198 23.38 -13.59 12.31
N TYR A 199 23.15 -12.43 11.70
CA TYR A 199 22.58 -11.26 12.35
C TYR A 199 21.36 -10.72 11.63
N TYR A 200 20.39 -10.25 12.41
CA TYR A 200 19.25 -9.45 11.96
C TYR A 200 19.67 -7.98 11.97
N LYS A 201 19.91 -7.43 10.77
CA LYS A 201 20.35 -6.04 10.56
C LYS A 201 19.13 -5.17 10.29
N VAL A 202 18.91 -4.16 11.14
CA VAL A 202 17.84 -3.17 10.92
C VAL A 202 18.41 -2.04 10.09
N GLN A 203 17.88 -1.85 8.88
CA GLN A 203 18.33 -0.83 7.93
C GLN A 203 17.23 0.18 7.69
N VAL A 204 17.63 1.43 7.39
CA VAL A 204 16.73 2.55 7.09
C VAL A 204 17.09 3.14 5.74
N GLY A 205 16.53 2.55 4.69
CA GLY A 205 16.78 2.94 3.32
C GLY A 205 18.09 2.41 2.73
N ALA A 206 18.14 2.43 1.39
CA ALA A 206 19.33 2.19 0.59
C ALA A 206 19.39 3.27 -0.50
N PHE A 207 20.53 3.93 -0.64
CA PHE A 207 20.67 5.15 -1.43
C PHE A 207 21.76 5.00 -2.48
N LYS A 208 21.48 5.36 -3.73
CA LYS A 208 22.50 5.43 -4.80
C LYS A 208 23.45 6.61 -4.60
N VAL A 209 23.03 7.64 -3.88
CA VAL A 209 23.80 8.86 -3.62
C VAL A 209 24.20 8.91 -2.16
N LEU A 210 25.50 8.94 -1.85
CA LEU A 210 26.05 8.99 -0.50
C LEU A 210 25.49 10.16 0.32
N ALA A 211 25.28 11.32 -0.27
CA ALA A 211 24.75 12.48 0.42
C ALA A 211 23.36 12.22 1.02
N ASN A 212 22.50 11.43 0.33
CA ASN A 212 21.18 11.07 0.82
C ASN A 212 21.26 10.09 2.00
N ALA A 213 22.21 9.15 1.98
CA ALA A 213 22.48 8.26 3.11
C ALA A 213 22.97 9.07 4.34
N ILE A 214 23.86 10.04 4.15
CA ILE A 214 24.34 10.93 5.21
C ILE A 214 23.21 11.76 5.81
N LEU A 215 22.29 12.27 4.99
CA LEU A 215 21.13 13.03 5.48
C LEU A 215 20.23 12.14 6.35
N MET A 216 19.96 10.90 5.92
CA MET A 216 19.17 9.94 6.70
C MET A 216 19.88 9.56 8.00
N GLU A 217 21.17 9.28 7.97
CA GLU A 217 21.98 8.99 9.16
C GLU A 217 21.91 10.13 10.18
N ARG A 218 22.12 11.38 9.75
CA ARG A 218 22.02 12.56 10.61
C ARG A 218 20.64 12.72 11.23
N ARG A 219 19.57 12.44 10.46
CA ARG A 219 18.20 12.50 10.94
C ARG A 219 17.95 11.47 12.05
N LEU A 220 18.42 10.25 11.87
CA LEU A 220 18.31 9.17 12.85
C LEU A 220 19.12 9.46 14.10
N ARG A 221 20.35 9.96 13.96
CA ARG A 221 21.20 10.35 15.12
C ARG A 221 20.58 11.47 15.95
N ARG A 222 19.94 12.46 15.30
CA ARG A 222 19.18 13.51 16.02
C ARG A 222 17.97 12.97 16.78
N ALA A 223 17.38 11.87 16.30
CA ALA A 223 16.31 11.16 16.97
C ALA A 223 16.81 10.19 18.06
N GLY A 224 18.13 10.12 18.32
CA GLY A 224 18.73 9.32 19.38
C GLY A 224 19.20 7.92 18.96
N TYR A 225 19.13 7.58 17.66
CA TYR A 225 19.57 6.28 17.18
C TYR A 225 21.07 6.23 16.86
N SER A 226 21.72 5.13 17.26
CA SER A 226 23.06 4.81 16.79
C SER A 226 23.00 4.26 15.38
N THR A 227 23.69 4.92 14.44
CA THR A 227 23.63 4.54 13.03
C THR A 227 24.99 4.59 12.36
N PHE A 228 25.16 3.79 11.30
CA PHE A 228 26.32 3.85 10.41
C PHE A 228 25.91 3.52 8.97
N ILE A 229 26.71 3.98 8.02
CA ILE A 229 26.50 3.74 6.59
C ILE A 229 27.36 2.55 6.17
N THR A 230 26.75 1.61 5.45
CA THR A 230 27.42 0.47 4.79
C THR A 230 27.21 0.52 3.27
N THR A 231 28.06 -0.14 2.53
CA THR A 231 27.94 -0.37 1.09
C THR A 231 27.57 -1.81 0.80
#